data_c27503dc9065f87874af6ae02f35118e
#
_entry.id   c27503dc9065f87874af6ae02f35118e
#
_cell.length_a   1.000
_cell.length_b   1.000
_cell.length_c   1.000
_cell.angle_alpha   90.00
_cell.angle_beta   90.00
_cell.angle_gamma   90.00
#
_symmetry.space_group_name_H-M   'P 1'
#
loop_
_entity.id
_entity.type
_entity.pdbx_description
1 polymer ?
#
loop_
_entity_poly.entity_id
_entity_poly.type
_entity_poly.pdbx_seq_one_letter_code
_entity_poly.pdbx_strand_id
1 'polypeptide(L)'
;MLNANIDLLSILCDCDEDTISNLTTSEFTYLLGQTAFLRDMPKVKIEDTYIINGTTYKVFLSLKQMSVAQYVDFQTYFKDQQKYFKELLSVFLIPKGMKHGEGYNIDDTINDIGEYLSIVDANSILFFFVILFQSLTKVTLDCSIRDMKKMMKKTKNKEEKEKMEMAIKE
;
A
#
# COMPACT_ATOMS: atom_id res chain seq x y z
N MET A 1 -3.83 -21.57 7.52
CA MET A 1 -2.93 -21.65 6.35
C MET A 1 -3.47 -22.55 5.24
N LEU A 2 -4.00 -23.76 5.54
CA LEU A 2 -4.50 -24.67 4.49
C LEU A 2 -5.68 -24.09 3.72
N ASN A 3 -6.70 -23.58 4.40
CA ASN A 3 -7.89 -22.97 3.78
C ASN A 3 -7.51 -21.80 2.83
N ALA A 4 -6.63 -20.89 3.26
CA ALA A 4 -6.19 -19.78 2.41
C ALA A 4 -5.47 -20.24 1.11
N ASN A 5 -4.84 -21.41 1.11
CA ASN A 5 -4.25 -21.99 -0.10
C ASN A 5 -5.30 -22.66 -0.99
N ILE A 6 -6.37 -23.22 -0.41
CA ILE A 6 -7.53 -23.74 -1.17
C ILE A 6 -8.24 -22.59 -1.85
N ASP A 7 -8.56 -21.51 -1.12
CA ASP A 7 -9.18 -20.30 -1.64
C ASP A 7 -8.34 -19.70 -2.80
N LEU A 8 -7.01 -19.60 -2.59
CA LEU A 8 -6.10 -19.10 -3.62
C LEU A 8 -6.14 -19.94 -4.90
N LEU A 9 -6.06 -21.26 -4.75
CA LEU A 9 -6.08 -22.17 -5.91
C LEU A 9 -7.44 -22.17 -6.61
N SER A 10 -8.56 -22.12 -5.87
CA SER A 10 -9.91 -22.03 -6.46
C SER A 10 -10.07 -20.80 -7.33
N ILE A 11 -9.58 -19.64 -6.85
CA ILE A 11 -9.58 -18.39 -7.63
C ILE A 11 -8.68 -18.48 -8.87
N LEU A 12 -7.46 -19.00 -8.73
CA LEU A 12 -6.50 -19.08 -9.84
C LEU A 12 -6.90 -20.10 -10.90
N CYS A 13 -7.58 -21.17 -10.50
CA CYS A 13 -8.03 -22.23 -11.41
C CYS A 13 -9.46 -22.02 -11.91
N ASP A 14 -10.14 -20.96 -11.45
CA ASP A 14 -11.54 -20.66 -11.76
C ASP A 14 -12.45 -21.87 -11.49
N CYS A 15 -12.32 -22.47 -10.30
CA CYS A 15 -13.08 -23.63 -9.87
C CYS A 15 -13.55 -23.47 -8.41
N ASP A 16 -14.47 -24.33 -7.96
CA ASP A 16 -14.94 -24.33 -6.58
C ASP A 16 -13.90 -24.92 -5.60
N GLU A 17 -14.04 -24.56 -4.33
CA GLU A 17 -13.17 -25.04 -3.26
C GLU A 17 -13.26 -26.56 -3.04
N ASP A 18 -14.42 -27.15 -3.32
CA ASP A 18 -14.63 -28.60 -3.23
C ASP A 18 -13.78 -29.34 -4.26
N THR A 19 -13.63 -28.80 -5.46
CA THR A 19 -12.75 -29.36 -6.50
C THR A 19 -11.30 -29.37 -6.02
N ILE A 20 -10.82 -28.29 -5.43
CA ILE A 20 -9.47 -28.22 -4.86
C ILE A 20 -9.29 -29.13 -3.66
N SER A 21 -10.31 -29.21 -2.80
CA SER A 21 -10.29 -30.04 -1.58
C SER A 21 -10.28 -31.55 -1.87
N ASN A 22 -10.79 -31.96 -3.03
CA ASN A 22 -10.82 -33.35 -3.50
C ASN A 22 -9.52 -33.79 -4.21
N LEU A 23 -8.56 -32.87 -4.41
CA LEU A 23 -7.25 -33.24 -4.96
C LEU A 23 -6.45 -34.13 -4.01
N THR A 24 -5.64 -34.99 -4.57
CA THR A 24 -4.64 -35.72 -3.77
C THR A 24 -3.61 -34.72 -3.20
N THR A 25 -2.97 -35.08 -2.10
CA THR A 25 -1.90 -34.26 -1.51
C THR A 25 -0.78 -33.95 -2.50
N SER A 26 -0.48 -34.88 -3.40
CA SER A 26 0.55 -34.71 -4.43
C SER A 26 0.15 -33.65 -5.45
N GLU A 27 -1.07 -33.72 -5.97
CA GLU A 27 -1.62 -32.76 -6.93
C GLU A 27 -1.72 -31.36 -6.31
N PHE A 28 -2.26 -31.28 -5.08
CA PHE A 28 -2.35 -30.04 -4.33
C PHE A 28 -0.97 -29.40 -4.12
N THR A 29 0.03 -30.17 -3.70
CA THR A 29 1.40 -29.68 -3.51
C THR A 29 2.04 -29.23 -4.82
N TYR A 30 1.79 -29.95 -5.92
CA TYR A 30 2.24 -29.56 -7.25
C TYR A 30 1.65 -28.21 -7.66
N LEU A 31 0.33 -28.04 -7.54
CA LEU A 31 -0.32 -26.76 -7.88
C LEU A 31 0.18 -25.60 -7.01
N LEU A 32 0.34 -25.82 -5.71
CA LEU A 32 0.95 -24.81 -4.82
C LEU A 32 2.38 -24.47 -5.23
N GLY A 33 3.14 -25.43 -5.73
CA GLY A 33 4.47 -25.18 -6.29
C GLY A 33 4.43 -24.23 -7.48
N GLN A 34 3.40 -24.34 -8.35
CA GLN A 34 3.22 -23.44 -9.49
C GLN A 34 2.89 -22.00 -9.07
N THR A 35 2.32 -21.80 -7.89
CA THR A 35 2.01 -20.46 -7.34
C THR A 35 3.19 -19.83 -6.58
N ALA A 36 4.36 -20.49 -6.54
CA ALA A 36 5.52 -20.00 -5.79
C ALA A 36 5.95 -18.58 -6.21
N PHE A 37 5.77 -18.21 -7.48
CA PHE A 37 6.07 -16.87 -8.00
C PHE A 37 5.24 -15.75 -7.30
N LEU A 38 4.08 -16.06 -6.74
CA LEU A 38 3.27 -15.09 -5.99
C LEU A 38 3.88 -14.76 -4.61
N ARG A 39 4.78 -15.63 -4.11
CA ARG A 39 5.50 -15.41 -2.85
C ARG A 39 6.76 -14.58 -3.03
N ASP A 40 7.30 -14.60 -4.24
CA ASP A 40 8.46 -13.78 -4.58
C ASP A 40 7.96 -12.35 -4.80
N MET A 41 8.31 -11.46 -3.89
CA MET A 41 8.05 -10.03 -4.11
C MET A 41 8.70 -9.63 -5.43
N PRO A 42 7.94 -9.13 -6.41
CA PRO A 42 8.53 -8.64 -7.64
C PRO A 42 9.57 -7.59 -7.28
N LYS A 43 10.72 -7.60 -7.96
CA LYS A 43 11.71 -6.53 -7.82
C LYS A 43 10.98 -5.23 -8.15
N VAL A 44 10.80 -4.38 -7.15
CA VAL A 44 10.05 -3.14 -7.28
C VAL A 44 10.79 -2.25 -8.26
N LYS A 45 10.33 -2.21 -9.49
CA LYS A 45 10.76 -1.24 -10.49
C LYS A 45 9.57 -0.35 -10.79
N ILE A 46 9.59 0.86 -10.26
CA ILE A 46 8.57 1.85 -10.54
C ILE A 46 9.05 2.68 -11.71
N GLU A 47 8.19 2.81 -12.69
CA GLU A 47 8.38 3.77 -13.77
C GLU A 47 7.80 5.13 -13.37
N ASP A 48 8.32 6.20 -13.91
CA ASP A 48 7.81 7.56 -13.64
C ASP A 48 6.42 7.78 -14.25
N THR A 49 6.09 7.00 -15.27
CA THR A 49 4.81 7.12 -15.99
C THR A 49 4.31 5.75 -16.44
N TYR A 50 2.99 5.60 -16.46
CA TYR A 50 2.28 4.43 -16.99
C TYR A 50 1.28 4.86 -18.05
N ILE A 51 1.10 4.06 -19.08
CA ILE A 51 0.03 4.25 -20.08
C ILE A 51 -1.08 3.25 -19.73
N ILE A 52 -2.22 3.78 -19.29
CA ILE A 52 -3.38 3.00 -18.86
C ILE A 52 -4.57 3.44 -19.71
N ASN A 53 -5.20 2.53 -20.43
CA ASN A 53 -6.31 2.82 -21.36
C ASN A 53 -6.05 4.02 -22.29
N GLY A 54 -4.82 4.10 -22.86
CA GLY A 54 -4.42 5.18 -23.75
C GLY A 54 -4.11 6.52 -23.08
N THR A 55 -4.36 6.68 -21.79
CA THR A 55 -4.04 7.86 -21.01
C THR A 55 -2.70 7.69 -20.31
N THR A 56 -1.84 8.71 -20.38
CA THR A 56 -0.55 8.71 -19.66
C THR A 56 -0.75 9.20 -18.24
N TYR A 57 -0.45 8.37 -17.28
CA TYR A 57 -0.46 8.68 -15.84
C TYR A 57 0.97 8.88 -15.35
N LYS A 58 1.17 9.90 -14.53
CA LYS A 58 2.42 10.13 -13.83
C LYS A 58 2.32 9.57 -12.42
N VAL A 59 3.36 8.83 -11.98
CA VAL A 59 3.46 8.37 -10.58
C VAL A 59 3.91 9.52 -9.71
N PHE A 60 3.15 9.79 -8.65
CA PHE A 60 3.48 10.83 -7.69
C PHE A 60 4.45 10.27 -6.63
N LEU A 61 5.75 10.45 -6.82
CA LEU A 61 6.81 9.81 -6.03
C LEU A 61 7.22 10.61 -4.76
N SER A 62 6.62 11.76 -4.50
CA SER A 62 7.07 12.64 -3.41
C SER A 62 5.97 12.99 -2.42
N LEU A 63 5.96 12.34 -1.27
CA LEU A 63 5.02 12.68 -0.19
C LEU A 63 5.17 14.12 0.33
N LYS A 64 6.34 14.74 0.16
CA LYS A 64 6.54 16.16 0.55
C LYS A 64 5.79 17.14 -0.34
N GLN A 65 5.43 16.73 -1.55
CA GLN A 65 4.69 17.54 -2.52
C GLN A 65 3.20 17.20 -2.56
N MET A 66 2.78 16.25 -1.73
CA MET A 66 1.39 15.82 -1.62
C MET A 66 0.51 16.97 -1.13
N SER A 67 -0.60 17.22 -1.80
CA SER A 67 -1.59 18.20 -1.32
C SER A 67 -2.29 17.67 -0.06
N VAL A 68 -2.90 18.56 0.73
CA VAL A 68 -3.66 18.15 1.91
C VAL A 68 -4.83 17.26 1.53
N ALA A 69 -5.55 17.57 0.43
CA ALA A 69 -6.64 16.74 -0.07
C ALA A 69 -6.16 15.32 -0.42
N GLN A 70 -5.08 15.23 -1.20
CA GLN A 70 -4.46 13.94 -1.57
C GLN A 70 -4.01 13.14 -0.34
N TYR A 71 -3.48 13.80 0.68
CA TYR A 71 -3.10 13.15 1.93
C TYR A 71 -4.31 12.63 2.72
N VAL A 72 -5.42 13.37 2.76
CA VAL A 72 -6.67 12.93 3.40
C VAL A 72 -7.24 11.70 2.69
N ASP A 73 -7.26 11.70 1.35
CA ASP A 73 -7.71 10.56 0.56
C ASP A 73 -6.81 9.34 0.80
N PHE A 74 -5.49 9.53 0.79
CA PHE A 74 -4.54 8.48 1.14
C PHE A 74 -4.82 7.89 2.52
N GLN A 75 -4.97 8.71 3.56
CA GLN A 75 -5.26 8.24 4.93
C GLN A 75 -6.60 7.50 5.02
N THR A 76 -7.59 7.91 4.23
CA THR A 76 -8.92 7.30 4.20
C THR A 76 -8.85 5.90 3.61
N TYR A 77 -8.20 5.75 2.47
CA TYR A 77 -8.10 4.47 1.75
C TYR A 77 -7.08 3.52 2.38
N PHE A 78 -6.04 4.05 3.01
CA PHE A 78 -4.99 3.25 3.66
C PHE A 78 -5.49 2.46 4.87
N LYS A 79 -6.61 2.85 5.49
CA LYS A 79 -7.22 2.14 6.64
C LYS A 79 -7.69 0.73 6.28
N ASP A 80 -8.17 0.53 5.05
CA ASP A 80 -8.61 -0.76 4.53
C ASP A 80 -8.11 -0.94 3.09
N GLN A 81 -6.84 -1.31 2.98
CA GLN A 81 -6.13 -1.42 1.71
C GLN A 81 -6.70 -2.51 0.79
N GLN A 82 -7.30 -3.55 1.35
CA GLN A 82 -7.91 -4.61 0.56
C GLN A 82 -9.17 -4.13 -0.14
N LYS A 83 -10.00 -3.39 0.59
CA LYS A 83 -11.24 -2.84 0.06
C LYS A 83 -11.01 -1.70 -0.93
N TYR A 84 -10.05 -0.81 -0.64
CA TYR A 84 -9.84 0.44 -1.37
C TYR A 84 -8.54 0.43 -2.19
N PHE A 85 -8.17 -0.74 -2.72
CA PHE A 85 -6.91 -0.93 -3.45
C PHE A 85 -6.79 -0.02 -4.68
N LYS A 86 -7.84 0.08 -5.48
CA LYS A 86 -7.87 0.89 -6.71
C LYS A 86 -7.88 2.39 -6.40
N GLU A 87 -8.67 2.80 -5.42
CA GLU A 87 -8.75 4.17 -4.92
C GLU A 87 -7.40 4.59 -4.34
N LEU A 88 -6.73 3.72 -3.60
CA LEU A 88 -5.41 3.99 -3.05
C LEU A 88 -4.38 4.22 -4.16
N LEU A 89 -4.41 3.43 -5.23
CA LEU A 89 -3.55 3.62 -6.40
C LEU A 89 -3.86 4.93 -7.13
N SER A 90 -5.13 5.32 -7.25
CA SER A 90 -5.54 6.57 -7.92
C SER A 90 -5.01 7.83 -7.21
N VAL A 91 -4.72 7.76 -5.92
CA VAL A 91 -4.06 8.86 -5.19
C VAL A 91 -2.65 9.13 -5.74
N PHE A 92 -1.99 8.10 -6.23
CA PHE A 92 -0.59 8.19 -6.70
C PHE A 92 -0.44 8.23 -8.22
N LEU A 93 -1.44 7.75 -8.95
CA LEU A 93 -1.49 7.77 -10.42
C LEU A 93 -2.36 8.93 -10.90
N ILE A 94 -1.72 10.01 -11.31
CA ILE A 94 -2.39 11.24 -11.74
C ILE A 94 -2.20 11.42 -13.25
N PRO A 95 -3.25 11.72 -14.03
CA PRO A 95 -3.10 12.01 -15.44
C PRO A 95 -2.05 13.10 -15.67
N LYS A 96 -1.17 12.88 -16.64
CA LYS A 96 -0.01 13.75 -16.89
C LYS A 96 -0.46 15.20 -17.17
N GLY A 97 0.11 16.14 -16.43
CA GLY A 97 -0.21 17.56 -16.54
C GLY A 97 -1.38 18.02 -15.68
N MET A 98 -2.03 17.13 -14.95
CA MET A 98 -3.13 17.44 -14.03
C MET A 98 -2.67 17.39 -12.58
N LYS A 99 -3.49 17.90 -11.66
CA LYS A 99 -3.30 17.78 -10.23
C LYS A 99 -4.38 16.88 -9.65
N HIS A 100 -4.10 16.26 -8.51
CA HIS A 100 -5.06 15.38 -7.85
C HIS A 100 -6.40 16.08 -7.61
N GLY A 101 -7.50 15.50 -8.14
CA GLY A 101 -8.84 16.04 -8.05
C GLY A 101 -9.14 17.27 -8.92
N GLU A 102 -8.21 17.72 -9.76
CA GLU A 102 -8.39 18.88 -10.64
C GLU A 102 -8.26 18.46 -12.13
N GLY A 103 -9.27 18.76 -12.91
CA GLY A 103 -9.24 18.64 -14.38
C GLY A 103 -9.49 17.24 -14.93
N TYR A 104 -9.82 16.24 -14.09
CA TYR A 104 -10.18 14.89 -14.51
C TYR A 104 -11.19 14.27 -13.52
N ASN A 105 -11.87 13.23 -13.98
CA ASN A 105 -12.78 12.45 -13.13
C ASN A 105 -11.98 11.34 -12.41
N ILE A 106 -11.98 11.35 -11.08
CA ILE A 106 -11.29 10.36 -10.27
C ILE A 106 -11.90 8.97 -10.45
N ASP A 107 -13.22 8.86 -10.58
CA ASP A 107 -13.91 7.57 -10.76
C ASP A 107 -13.50 6.89 -12.07
N ASP A 108 -13.32 7.66 -13.16
CA ASP A 108 -12.81 7.13 -14.43
C ASP A 108 -11.37 6.61 -14.26
N THR A 109 -10.53 7.32 -13.52
CA THR A 109 -9.16 6.88 -13.20
C THR A 109 -9.16 5.58 -12.37
N ILE A 110 -10.04 5.45 -11.37
CA ILE A 110 -10.18 4.24 -10.56
C ILE A 110 -10.59 3.05 -11.43
N ASN A 111 -11.54 3.26 -12.36
CA ASN A 111 -11.98 2.24 -13.29
C ASN A 111 -10.86 1.83 -14.25
N ASP A 112 -10.19 2.79 -14.88
CA ASP A 112 -9.04 2.53 -15.76
C ASP A 112 -7.94 1.73 -15.06
N ILE A 113 -7.57 2.11 -13.84
CA ILE A 113 -6.60 1.39 -13.02
C ILE A 113 -7.07 -0.04 -12.77
N GLY A 114 -8.35 -0.22 -12.41
CA GLY A 114 -8.91 -1.53 -12.09
C GLY A 114 -8.97 -2.49 -13.28
N GLU A 115 -9.12 -1.97 -14.50
CA GLU A 115 -9.31 -2.78 -15.70
C GLU A 115 -8.01 -2.98 -16.51
N TYR A 116 -7.14 -1.97 -16.55
CA TYR A 116 -6.02 -1.93 -17.50
C TYR A 116 -4.63 -1.89 -16.86
N LEU A 117 -4.49 -1.58 -15.56
CA LEU A 117 -3.19 -1.62 -14.89
C LEU A 117 -2.81 -3.07 -14.57
N SER A 118 -1.61 -3.49 -14.95
CA SER A 118 -1.14 -4.83 -14.59
C SER A 118 -1.03 -4.99 -13.08
N ILE A 119 -1.35 -6.18 -12.56
CA ILE A 119 -1.23 -6.49 -11.13
C ILE A 119 0.23 -6.35 -10.62
N VAL A 120 1.20 -6.59 -11.49
CA VAL A 120 2.63 -6.44 -11.16
C VAL A 120 2.97 -4.97 -10.94
N ASP A 121 2.50 -4.08 -11.83
CA ASP A 121 2.71 -2.64 -11.71
C ASP A 121 1.95 -2.08 -10.51
N ALA A 122 0.68 -2.47 -10.34
CA ALA A 122 -0.15 -2.08 -9.21
C ALA A 122 0.52 -2.44 -7.87
N ASN A 123 0.99 -3.68 -7.71
CA ASN A 123 1.71 -4.12 -6.52
C ASN A 123 3.05 -3.38 -6.33
N SER A 124 3.78 -3.12 -7.42
CA SER A 124 5.05 -2.40 -7.36
C SER A 124 4.86 -0.97 -6.85
N ILE A 125 3.84 -0.27 -7.36
CA ILE A 125 3.48 1.09 -6.94
C ILE A 125 3.06 1.07 -5.47
N LEU A 126 2.12 0.20 -5.08
CA LEU A 126 1.62 0.15 -3.72
C LEU A 126 2.71 -0.19 -2.71
N PHE A 127 3.54 -1.20 -3.01
CA PHE A 127 4.63 -1.63 -2.14
C PHE A 127 5.65 -0.51 -1.89
N PHE A 128 6.00 0.24 -2.93
CA PHE A 128 6.85 1.42 -2.79
C PHE A 128 6.27 2.44 -1.80
N PHE A 129 4.97 2.75 -1.93
CA PHE A 129 4.33 3.73 -1.04
C PHE A 129 4.19 3.22 0.38
N VAL A 130 3.95 1.93 0.59
CA VAL A 130 3.95 1.32 1.92
C VAL A 130 5.32 1.49 2.59
N ILE A 131 6.42 1.16 1.88
CA ILE A 131 7.79 1.34 2.39
C ILE A 131 8.07 2.81 2.68
N LEU A 132 7.72 3.70 1.75
CA LEU A 132 7.94 5.14 1.89
C LEU A 132 7.18 5.70 3.11
N PHE A 133 5.93 5.29 3.30
CA PHE A 133 5.11 5.69 4.43
C PHE A 133 5.67 5.17 5.76
N GLN A 134 6.05 3.90 5.84
CA GLN A 134 6.69 3.32 7.02
C GLN A 134 7.99 4.07 7.38
N SER A 135 8.80 4.41 6.38
CA SER A 135 10.03 5.17 6.59
C SER A 135 9.76 6.56 7.14
N LEU A 136 8.72 7.25 6.64
CA LEU A 136 8.32 8.57 7.15
C LEU A 136 7.77 8.51 8.57
N THR A 137 6.92 7.54 8.86
CA THR A 137 6.37 7.33 10.21
C THR A 137 7.49 7.13 11.21
N LYS A 138 8.49 6.30 10.87
CA LYS A 138 9.67 6.08 11.70
C LYS A 138 10.46 7.37 11.93
N VAL A 139 10.75 8.14 10.88
CA VAL A 139 11.48 9.41 10.99
C VAL A 139 10.72 10.42 11.85
N THR A 140 9.40 10.51 11.67
CA THR A 140 8.53 11.41 12.46
C THR A 140 8.55 11.01 13.93
N LEU A 141 8.44 9.70 14.22
CA LEU A 141 8.50 9.17 15.58
C LEU A 141 9.85 9.48 16.23
N ASP A 142 10.96 9.22 15.53
CA ASP A 142 12.32 9.51 16.03
C ASP A 142 12.53 11.00 16.32
N CYS A 143 11.97 11.88 15.47
CA CYS A 143 11.99 13.33 15.71
C CYS A 143 11.19 13.70 16.96
N SER A 144 9.97 13.17 17.10
CA SER A 144 9.11 13.43 18.26
C SER A 144 9.75 12.96 19.57
N ILE A 145 10.33 11.75 19.58
CA ILE A 145 11.07 11.22 20.72
C ILE A 145 12.25 12.10 21.08
N ARG A 146 13.01 12.56 20.08
CA ARG A 146 14.15 13.45 20.29
C ARG A 146 13.74 14.79 20.91
N ASP A 147 12.62 15.36 20.43
CA ASP A 147 12.14 16.63 20.94
C ASP A 147 11.53 16.48 22.34
N MET A 148 10.81 15.39 22.63
CA MET A 148 10.37 15.04 24.00
C MET A 148 11.58 14.89 24.93
N LYS A 149 12.64 14.19 24.54
CA LYS A 149 13.88 14.08 25.34
C LYS A 149 14.54 15.43 25.61
N LYS A 150 14.49 16.38 24.65
CA LYS A 150 14.99 17.75 24.87
C LYS A 150 14.11 18.52 25.86
N MET A 151 12.79 18.38 25.78
CA MET A 151 11.85 19.01 26.72
C MET A 151 12.02 18.46 28.14
N MET A 152 12.15 17.13 28.29
CA MET A 152 12.41 16.48 29.59
C MET A 152 13.67 17.03 30.28
N LYS A 153 14.73 17.33 29.51
CA LYS A 153 15.96 17.94 30.08
C LYS A 153 15.74 19.36 30.60
N LYS A 154 14.78 20.08 30.04
CA LYS A 154 14.45 21.47 30.45
C LYS A 154 13.39 21.54 31.54
N THR A 155 12.58 20.50 31.67
CA THR A 155 11.46 20.44 32.63
C THR A 155 11.98 20.14 34.03
N LYS A 156 11.65 21.00 34.99
CA LYS A 156 11.96 20.82 36.41
C LYS A 156 10.86 20.08 37.17
N ASN A 157 9.67 19.96 36.58
CA ASN A 157 8.52 19.29 37.17
C ASN A 157 8.67 17.77 37.05
N LYS A 158 8.69 17.06 38.17
CA LYS A 158 8.90 15.61 38.27
C LYS A 158 7.75 14.83 37.64
N GLU A 159 6.50 15.26 37.86
CA GLU A 159 5.30 14.59 37.34
C GLU A 159 5.20 14.66 35.80
N GLU A 160 5.51 15.81 35.20
CA GLU A 160 5.57 15.95 33.75
C GLU A 160 6.66 15.10 33.12
N LYS A 161 7.80 14.98 33.82
CA LYS A 161 8.91 14.14 33.36
C LYS A 161 8.55 12.67 33.33
N GLU A 162 7.87 12.16 34.34
CA GLU A 162 7.39 10.78 34.43
C GLU A 162 6.36 10.48 33.32
N LYS A 163 5.43 11.40 33.03
CA LYS A 163 4.48 11.27 31.90
C LYS A 163 5.16 11.19 30.54
N MET A 164 6.19 12.02 30.30
CA MET A 164 6.98 11.99 29.07
C MET A 164 7.81 10.71 28.94
N GLU A 165 8.34 10.17 30.05
CA GLU A 165 9.10 8.91 30.06
C GLU A 165 8.20 7.71 29.72
N MET A 166 6.94 7.70 30.16
CA MET A 166 5.97 6.68 29.79
C MET A 166 5.63 6.74 28.30
N ALA A 167 5.35 7.94 27.78
CA ALA A 167 5.02 8.13 26.35
C ALA A 167 6.16 7.80 25.36
N ILE A 168 7.41 7.71 25.83
CA ILE A 168 8.55 7.28 24.99
C ILE A 168 8.71 5.76 24.95
N LYS A 169 8.13 5.04 25.92
CA LYS A 169 8.26 3.58 26.05
C LYS A 169 7.14 2.81 25.34
N GLU A 170 6.02 3.46 25.02
CA GLU A 170 4.94 2.94 24.19
C GLU A 170 5.29 3.05 22.69
#